data_a5e7d279b17d8359ed69a053774ecce9
#
_entry.id   a5e7d279b17d8359ed69a053774ecce9
#
_cell.length_a   1.000
_cell.length_b   1.000
_cell.length_c   1.000
_cell.angle_alpha   90.00
_cell.angle_beta   90.00
_cell.angle_gamma   90.00
#
_symmetry.space_group_name_H-M   'P 1'
#
loop_
_entity.id
_entity.type
_entity.pdbx_description
1 polymer ?
#
loop_
_entity_poly.entity_id
_entity_poly.type
_entity_poly.pdbx_seq_one_letter_code
_entity_poly.pdbx_strand_id
1 'polypeptide(L)'
;MAEPLYDRFAHVNIETNTENWLEWAVTPENFYERLDYKKDDKPKQKIHPAIYAFISYKGDEVLRTPYNREHPEPHADPRRWKMASDMLYASNNPSTLRAIVGEDLTRDFIYFCQLPTITIEDVLKGNYTQEELEEMDLGRKLATVSGLVAVDGENMPKVREFTKKLGAEVCKKFEVQWTHGDEERLEQLQEIIMEEQEETEKKTLKGHSGDEAKGTAHSGISAFKKIFGSYQEYLARETEEDKSK
;
A
#
# COMPACT_ATOMS: atom_id res chain seq x y z
N MET A 1 15.75 -29.86 -17.76
CA MET A 1 15.69 -29.40 -19.17
C MET A 1 16.84 -30.07 -19.91
N ALA A 2 16.62 -30.56 -21.13
CA ALA A 2 17.71 -31.19 -21.88
C ALA A 2 18.75 -30.14 -22.31
N GLU A 3 20.04 -30.45 -22.17
CA GLU A 3 21.18 -29.57 -22.47
C GLU A 3 21.06 -28.79 -23.79
N PRO A 4 20.62 -29.39 -24.92
CA PRO A 4 20.47 -28.68 -26.19
C PRO A 4 19.38 -27.59 -26.20
N LEU A 5 18.46 -27.60 -25.26
CA LEU A 5 17.46 -26.55 -25.14
C LEU A 5 17.94 -25.41 -24.22
N TYR A 6 18.78 -25.72 -23.24
CA TYR A 6 19.35 -24.73 -22.35
C TYR A 6 20.19 -23.69 -23.10
N ASP A 7 21.01 -24.14 -24.03
CA ASP A 7 21.92 -23.26 -24.79
C ASP A 7 21.22 -22.37 -25.84
N ARG A 8 19.92 -22.59 -26.10
CA ARG A 8 19.17 -21.85 -27.13
C ARG A 8 18.40 -20.66 -26.56
N PHE A 9 18.35 -20.52 -25.24
CA PHE A 9 17.59 -19.46 -24.57
C PHE A 9 18.54 -18.54 -23.80
N ALA A 10 18.24 -17.25 -23.82
CA ALA A 10 18.85 -16.30 -22.89
C ALA A 10 18.31 -16.58 -21.49
N HIS A 11 19.19 -16.88 -20.55
CA HIS A 11 18.85 -17.09 -19.16
C HIS A 11 18.90 -15.75 -18.42
N VAL A 12 17.75 -15.26 -18.02
CA VAL A 12 17.62 -14.04 -17.23
C VAL A 12 17.27 -14.44 -15.78
N ASN A 13 18.11 -14.04 -14.87
CA ASN A 13 17.83 -14.22 -13.44
C ASN A 13 16.95 -13.07 -12.99
N ILE A 14 15.67 -13.34 -12.70
CA ILE A 14 14.74 -12.33 -12.22
C ILE A 14 14.66 -12.50 -10.70
N GLU A 15 15.20 -11.52 -9.99
CA GLU A 15 15.07 -11.44 -8.54
C GLU A 15 13.84 -10.62 -8.17
N THR A 16 12.98 -11.21 -7.38
CA THR A 16 11.81 -10.54 -6.82
C THR A 16 12.17 -10.11 -5.40
N ASN A 17 12.05 -8.82 -5.10
CA ASN A 17 12.17 -8.30 -3.75
C ASN A 17 10.85 -7.68 -3.30
N THR A 18 10.71 -7.51 -2.00
CA THR A 18 9.50 -6.95 -1.38
C THR A 18 9.22 -5.54 -1.85
N GLU A 19 10.24 -4.70 -1.99
CA GLU A 19 10.08 -3.30 -2.38
C GLU A 19 9.44 -3.16 -3.77
N ASN A 20 9.97 -3.87 -4.76
CA ASN A 20 9.42 -3.89 -6.12
C ASN A 20 8.01 -4.49 -6.17
N TRP A 21 7.75 -5.51 -5.33
CA TRP A 21 6.42 -6.10 -5.27
C TRP A 21 5.39 -5.13 -4.65
N LEU A 22 5.77 -4.41 -3.59
CA LEU A 22 4.90 -3.42 -2.96
C LEU A 22 4.61 -2.24 -3.90
N GLU A 23 5.61 -1.80 -4.67
CA GLU A 23 5.42 -0.79 -5.72
C GLU A 23 4.43 -1.29 -6.78
N TRP A 24 4.63 -2.51 -7.29
CA TRP A 24 3.69 -3.13 -8.21
C TRP A 24 2.29 -3.28 -7.59
N ALA A 25 2.17 -3.66 -6.32
CA ALA A 25 0.89 -3.88 -5.63
C ALA A 25 0.01 -2.63 -5.57
N VAL A 26 0.61 -1.44 -5.62
CA VAL A 26 -0.07 -0.14 -5.58
C VAL A 26 -0.04 0.60 -6.92
N THR A 27 0.60 0.05 -7.95
CA THR A 27 0.55 0.62 -9.30
C THR A 27 -0.81 0.30 -9.93
N PRO A 28 -1.55 1.29 -10.44
CA PRO A 28 -2.81 1.05 -11.15
C PRO A 28 -2.59 0.06 -12.31
N GLU A 29 -3.44 -0.93 -12.43
CA GLU A 29 -3.48 -1.79 -13.60
C GLU A 29 -4.73 -1.45 -14.41
N ASN A 30 -4.63 -1.49 -15.75
CA ASN A 30 -5.76 -1.61 -16.67
C ASN A 30 -6.40 -3.01 -16.52
N PHE A 31 -6.73 -3.35 -15.27
CA PHE A 31 -7.26 -4.66 -14.90
C PHE A 31 -8.67 -4.88 -15.44
N TYR A 32 -9.36 -3.79 -15.76
CA TYR A 32 -10.76 -3.80 -16.18
C TYR A 32 -11.00 -4.33 -17.59
N GLU A 33 -10.00 -4.27 -18.47
CA GLU A 33 -10.12 -4.81 -19.84
C GLU A 33 -10.13 -6.34 -19.90
N ARG A 34 -9.69 -7.02 -18.85
CA ARG A 34 -9.57 -8.50 -18.83
C ARG A 34 -10.72 -9.23 -18.17
N LEU A 35 -11.52 -8.57 -17.39
CA LEU A 35 -12.67 -9.16 -16.70
C LEU A 35 -13.87 -8.27 -16.97
N ASP A 36 -14.93 -8.83 -17.54
CA ASP A 36 -16.27 -8.21 -17.76
C ASP A 36 -16.90 -7.72 -16.44
N TYR A 37 -16.19 -6.89 -15.67
CA TYR A 37 -16.74 -6.24 -14.49
C TYR A 37 -17.60 -5.05 -14.92
N LYS A 38 -18.85 -5.04 -14.45
CA LYS A 38 -19.74 -3.92 -14.62
C LYS A 38 -19.09 -2.65 -14.08
N LYS A 39 -19.12 -1.60 -14.87
CA LYS A 39 -18.53 -0.27 -14.64
C LYS A 39 -18.95 0.42 -13.32
N ASP A 40 -19.87 -0.17 -12.57
CA ASP A 40 -20.48 0.40 -11.35
C ASP A 40 -19.81 -0.10 -10.04
N ASP A 41 -18.93 -1.10 -10.12
CA ASP A 41 -18.17 -1.54 -8.94
C ASP A 41 -16.92 -0.65 -8.81
N LYS A 42 -16.81 0.06 -7.66
CA LYS A 42 -15.58 0.81 -7.34
C LYS A 42 -14.35 -0.08 -7.50
N PRO A 43 -13.26 0.44 -8.09
CA PRO A 43 -12.05 -0.33 -8.28
C PRO A 43 -11.58 -0.89 -6.94
N LYS A 44 -11.57 -2.21 -6.81
CA LYS A 44 -10.95 -2.87 -5.67
C LYS A 44 -9.46 -2.67 -5.78
N GLN A 45 -8.83 -2.37 -4.66
CA GLN A 45 -7.37 -2.34 -4.63
C GLN A 45 -6.83 -3.66 -5.18
N LYS A 46 -5.78 -3.60 -5.99
CA LYS A 46 -5.13 -4.75 -6.62
C LYS A 46 -4.72 -5.81 -5.61
N ILE A 47 -4.23 -5.36 -4.46
CA ILE A 47 -3.87 -6.19 -3.31
C ILE A 47 -4.65 -5.71 -2.08
N HIS A 48 -5.19 -6.67 -1.34
CA HIS A 48 -5.93 -6.39 -0.10
C HIS A 48 -5.03 -5.62 0.89
N PRO A 49 -5.50 -4.51 1.52
CA PRO A 49 -4.69 -3.67 2.39
C PRO A 49 -3.98 -4.44 3.52
N ALA A 50 -4.66 -5.40 4.13
CA ALA A 50 -4.06 -6.21 5.18
C ALA A 50 -2.89 -7.09 4.67
N ILE A 51 -2.98 -7.64 3.45
CA ILE A 51 -1.89 -8.40 2.83
C ILE A 51 -0.73 -7.47 2.50
N TYR A 52 -1.00 -6.30 1.93
CA TYR A 52 0.01 -5.28 1.68
C TYR A 52 0.77 -4.90 2.96
N ALA A 53 0.03 -4.62 4.05
CA ALA A 53 0.60 -4.27 5.35
C ALA A 53 1.42 -5.42 5.95
N PHE A 54 0.92 -6.66 5.88
CA PHE A 54 1.62 -7.84 6.36
C PHE A 54 2.95 -8.07 5.64
N ILE A 55 2.95 -8.00 4.31
CA ILE A 55 4.18 -8.15 3.51
C ILE A 55 5.11 -6.96 3.74
N SER A 56 4.59 -5.73 3.90
CA SER A 56 5.38 -4.57 4.27
C SER A 56 6.07 -4.72 5.63
N TYR A 57 5.44 -5.44 6.56
CA TYR A 57 5.98 -5.70 7.89
C TYR A 57 7.05 -6.80 7.91
N LYS A 58 6.76 -7.93 7.25
CA LYS A 58 7.58 -9.14 7.31
C LYS A 58 8.67 -9.21 6.23
N GLY A 59 8.49 -8.50 5.11
CA GLY A 59 9.47 -8.46 4.04
C GLY A 59 9.56 -9.74 3.20
N ASP A 60 10.77 -10.01 2.70
CA ASP A 60 11.05 -11.10 1.76
C ASP A 60 10.77 -12.50 2.33
N GLU A 61 10.84 -12.65 3.66
CA GLU A 61 10.60 -13.93 4.35
C GLU A 61 9.21 -14.51 4.06
N VAL A 62 8.21 -13.64 3.91
CA VAL A 62 6.82 -14.05 3.65
C VAL A 62 6.42 -13.88 2.20
N LEU A 63 7.11 -13.00 1.45
CA LEU A 63 6.81 -12.79 0.04
C LEU A 63 7.11 -14.05 -0.78
N ARG A 64 8.18 -14.76 -0.44
CA ARG A 64 8.60 -15.97 -1.12
C ARG A 64 9.16 -17.00 -0.16
N THR A 65 8.46 -18.13 -0.03
CA THR A 65 8.94 -19.27 0.75
C THR A 65 9.51 -20.36 -0.16
N PRO A 66 10.49 -21.16 0.32
CA PRO A 66 11.08 -22.25 -0.47
C PRO A 66 10.03 -23.26 -0.92
N TYR A 67 10.08 -23.66 -2.19
CA TYR A 67 9.29 -24.77 -2.68
C TYR A 67 9.98 -26.10 -2.41
N ASN A 68 9.33 -26.98 -1.65
CA ASN A 68 9.81 -28.34 -1.44
C ASN A 68 9.25 -29.29 -2.51
N ARG A 69 10.13 -29.82 -3.35
CA ARG A 69 9.73 -30.74 -4.44
C ARG A 69 9.35 -32.14 -3.93
N GLU A 70 9.88 -32.57 -2.81
CA GLU A 70 9.63 -33.90 -2.24
C GLU A 70 8.29 -33.92 -1.52
N HIS A 71 7.91 -32.79 -0.92
CA HIS A 71 6.63 -32.60 -0.25
C HIS A 71 5.99 -31.31 -0.79
N PRO A 72 5.21 -31.40 -1.89
CA PRO A 72 4.62 -30.23 -2.53
C PRO A 72 3.47 -29.67 -1.68
N GLU A 73 3.80 -28.77 -0.76
CA GLU A 73 2.83 -28.02 0.04
C GLU A 73 2.58 -26.63 -0.57
N PRO A 74 1.45 -26.00 -0.23
CA PRO A 74 1.24 -24.59 -0.56
C PRO A 74 2.39 -23.74 -0.01
N HIS A 75 2.92 -22.87 -0.85
CA HIS A 75 4.06 -21.99 -0.53
C HIS A 75 3.77 -20.59 -1.04
N ALA A 76 4.41 -19.58 -0.46
CA ALA A 76 4.22 -18.21 -0.89
C ALA A 76 5.12 -17.87 -2.09
N ASP A 77 4.55 -17.11 -2.99
CA ASP A 77 5.21 -16.37 -4.06
C ASP A 77 4.35 -15.14 -4.44
N PRO A 78 4.87 -14.17 -5.19
CA PRO A 78 4.14 -12.97 -5.60
C PRO A 78 2.78 -13.25 -6.22
N ARG A 79 2.68 -14.26 -7.09
CA ARG A 79 1.43 -14.64 -7.75
C ARG A 79 0.42 -15.24 -6.77
N ARG A 80 0.88 -16.05 -5.85
CA ARG A 80 0.02 -16.66 -4.81
C ARG A 80 -0.51 -15.64 -3.84
N TRP A 81 0.27 -14.61 -3.49
CA TRP A 81 -0.24 -13.49 -2.70
C TRP A 81 -1.31 -12.69 -3.42
N LYS A 82 -1.22 -12.54 -4.75
CA LYS A 82 -2.32 -11.97 -5.53
C LYS A 82 -3.58 -12.84 -5.46
N MET A 83 -3.45 -14.16 -5.63
CA MET A 83 -4.57 -15.09 -5.49
C MET A 83 -5.17 -15.06 -4.07
N ALA A 84 -4.33 -14.99 -3.04
CA ALA A 84 -4.74 -14.86 -1.65
C ALA A 84 -5.54 -13.56 -1.42
N SER A 85 -5.10 -12.47 -2.02
CA SER A 85 -5.81 -11.19 -2.01
C SER A 85 -7.21 -11.30 -2.63
N ASP A 86 -7.31 -11.89 -3.80
CA ASP A 86 -8.60 -12.09 -4.49
C ASP A 86 -9.54 -12.98 -3.65
N MET A 87 -8.99 -14.04 -3.05
CA MET A 87 -9.75 -14.92 -2.17
C MET A 87 -10.22 -14.19 -0.90
N LEU A 88 -9.38 -13.34 -0.33
CA LEU A 88 -9.74 -12.57 0.87
C LEU A 88 -10.85 -11.56 0.57
N TYR A 89 -10.80 -10.88 -0.58
CA TYR A 89 -11.88 -10.00 -1.03
C TYR A 89 -13.20 -10.76 -1.26
N ALA A 90 -13.12 -11.98 -1.78
CA ALA A 90 -14.32 -12.79 -2.06
C ALA A 90 -14.95 -13.41 -0.81
N SER A 91 -14.12 -13.86 0.14
CA SER A 91 -14.59 -14.66 1.29
C SER A 91 -14.63 -13.87 2.60
N ASN A 92 -13.87 -12.79 2.70
CA ASN A 92 -13.60 -12.07 3.95
C ASN A 92 -13.16 -13.01 5.12
N ASN A 93 -12.55 -14.14 4.77
CA ASN A 93 -12.12 -15.16 5.73
C ASN A 93 -10.64 -15.47 5.52
N PRO A 94 -9.74 -15.00 6.40
CA PRO A 94 -8.30 -15.23 6.25
C PRO A 94 -7.88 -16.70 6.33
N SER A 95 -8.69 -17.59 6.92
CA SER A 95 -8.36 -19.01 6.97
C SER A 95 -8.35 -19.68 5.58
N THR A 96 -8.98 -19.08 4.58
CA THR A 96 -8.97 -19.58 3.20
C THR A 96 -7.60 -19.48 2.54
N LEU A 97 -6.72 -18.63 3.05
CA LEU A 97 -5.35 -18.44 2.53
C LEU A 97 -4.49 -19.70 2.71
N ARG A 98 -4.85 -20.59 3.64
CA ARG A 98 -4.15 -21.85 3.92
C ARG A 98 -3.89 -22.68 2.67
N ALA A 99 -4.89 -22.77 1.80
CA ALA A 99 -4.78 -23.50 0.54
C ALA A 99 -3.87 -22.82 -0.51
N ILE A 100 -3.51 -21.56 -0.31
CA ILE A 100 -2.79 -20.76 -1.29
C ILE A 100 -1.35 -20.53 -0.87
N VAL A 101 -1.12 -20.04 0.36
CA VAL A 101 0.21 -19.67 0.86
C VAL A 101 0.73 -20.60 1.95
N GLY A 102 -0.06 -21.59 2.36
CA GLY A 102 0.31 -22.57 3.38
C GLY A 102 -0.18 -22.22 4.79
N GLU A 103 -0.09 -23.23 5.66
CA GLU A 103 -0.62 -23.17 7.03
C GLU A 103 0.09 -22.13 7.90
N ASP A 104 1.41 -22.15 7.91
CA ASP A 104 2.22 -21.32 8.80
C ASP A 104 2.07 -19.84 8.47
N LEU A 105 2.17 -19.47 7.20
CA LEU A 105 1.97 -18.09 6.77
C LEU A 105 0.54 -17.60 6.99
N THR A 106 -0.44 -18.48 6.83
CA THR A 106 -1.83 -18.13 7.13
C THR A 106 -2.03 -17.85 8.61
N ARG A 107 -1.43 -18.65 9.48
CA ARG A 107 -1.46 -18.44 10.94
C ARG A 107 -0.80 -17.11 11.31
N ASP A 108 0.37 -16.82 10.75
CA ASP A 108 1.09 -15.56 11.00
C ASP A 108 0.30 -14.35 10.49
N PHE A 109 -0.35 -14.47 9.34
CA PHE A 109 -1.23 -13.45 8.80
C PHE A 109 -2.46 -13.21 9.68
N ILE A 110 -3.12 -14.28 10.16
CA ILE A 110 -4.25 -14.17 11.09
C ILE A 110 -3.81 -13.48 12.39
N TYR A 111 -2.66 -13.87 12.93
CA TYR A 111 -2.12 -13.22 14.12
C TYR A 111 -1.86 -11.72 13.88
N PHE A 112 -1.27 -11.37 12.74
CA PHE A 112 -1.08 -9.96 12.35
C PHE A 112 -2.41 -9.19 12.28
N CYS A 113 -3.45 -9.78 11.71
CA CYS A 113 -4.80 -9.16 11.64
C CYS A 113 -5.47 -9.01 13.03
N GLN A 114 -5.02 -9.76 14.04
CA GLN A 114 -5.51 -9.69 15.41
C GLN A 114 -4.72 -8.73 16.31
N LEU A 115 -3.67 -8.10 15.79
CA LEU A 115 -2.93 -7.10 16.55
C LEU A 115 -3.88 -5.97 16.98
N PRO A 116 -3.75 -5.45 18.21
CA PRO A 116 -4.54 -4.30 18.66
C PRO A 116 -4.32 -3.10 17.73
N THR A 117 -5.37 -2.61 17.13
CA THR A 117 -5.35 -1.47 16.20
C THR A 117 -6.19 -0.31 16.74
N ILE A 118 -5.86 0.89 16.27
CA ILE A 118 -6.68 2.09 16.49
C ILE A 118 -7.62 2.19 15.28
N THR A 119 -8.92 2.21 15.56
CA THR A 119 -9.95 2.24 14.51
C THR A 119 -10.16 3.63 13.93
N ILE A 120 -10.84 3.74 12.78
CA ILE A 120 -11.27 5.06 12.24
C ILE A 120 -12.08 5.83 13.28
N GLU A 121 -12.98 5.17 13.98
CA GLU A 121 -13.82 5.79 15.00
C GLU A 121 -13.00 6.36 16.16
N ASP A 122 -11.97 5.62 16.62
CA ASP A 122 -11.07 6.08 17.68
C ASP A 122 -10.27 7.31 17.23
N VAL A 123 -9.78 7.29 15.98
CA VAL A 123 -9.06 8.44 15.39
C VAL A 123 -9.97 9.66 15.33
N LEU A 124 -11.20 9.52 14.85
CA LEU A 124 -12.13 10.63 14.68
C LEU A 124 -12.59 11.22 16.02
N LYS A 125 -12.68 10.38 17.05
CA LYS A 125 -13.04 10.79 18.43
C LYS A 125 -11.84 11.24 19.27
N GLY A 126 -10.61 10.98 18.82
CA GLY A 126 -9.40 11.24 19.59
C GLY A 126 -9.21 10.26 20.76
N ASN A 127 -9.74 9.05 20.66
CA ASN A 127 -9.67 8.00 21.68
C ASN A 127 -8.32 7.25 21.61
N TYR A 128 -7.22 7.96 21.69
CA TYR A 128 -5.86 7.41 21.73
C TYR A 128 -4.95 8.35 22.50
N THR A 129 -3.91 7.80 23.13
CA THR A 129 -2.92 8.58 23.86
C THR A 129 -1.60 8.65 23.11
N GLN A 130 -0.78 9.64 23.45
CA GLN A 130 0.56 9.77 22.85
C GLN A 130 1.45 8.59 23.28
N GLU A 131 1.36 8.16 24.54
CA GLU A 131 2.08 7.00 25.06
C GLU A 131 1.73 5.73 24.26
N GLU A 132 0.45 5.52 23.98
CA GLU A 132 0.01 4.36 23.17
C GLU A 132 0.65 4.38 21.78
N LEU A 133 0.73 5.54 21.12
CA LEU A 133 1.33 5.67 19.80
C LEU A 133 2.85 5.39 19.82
N GLU A 134 3.53 5.81 20.89
CA GLU A 134 4.98 5.60 21.07
C GLU A 134 5.31 4.13 21.37
N GLU A 135 4.43 3.42 22.08
CA GLU A 135 4.58 2.00 22.38
C GLU A 135 4.23 1.07 21.20
N MET A 136 3.58 1.58 20.15
CA MET A 136 3.25 0.77 18.97
C MET A 136 4.51 0.37 18.21
N ASP A 137 4.72 -0.94 18.06
CA ASP A 137 5.70 -1.47 17.11
C ASP A 137 5.28 -1.25 15.65
N LEU A 138 6.19 -1.50 14.71
CA LEU A 138 5.94 -1.32 13.30
C LEU A 138 4.76 -2.18 12.80
N GLY A 139 4.63 -3.42 13.31
CA GLY A 139 3.54 -4.32 12.93
C GLY A 139 2.17 -3.75 13.30
N ARG A 140 2.01 -3.27 14.53
CA ARG A 140 0.78 -2.61 15.00
C ARG A 140 0.48 -1.34 14.18
N LYS A 141 1.50 -0.50 13.91
CA LYS A 141 1.33 0.70 13.08
C LYS A 141 0.82 0.37 11.69
N LEU A 142 1.39 -0.63 11.03
CA LEU A 142 0.98 -1.04 9.69
C LEU A 142 -0.39 -1.74 9.69
N ALA A 143 -0.70 -2.55 10.69
CA ALA A 143 -2.02 -3.14 10.86
C ALA A 143 -3.10 -2.05 11.07
N THR A 144 -2.83 -1.05 11.91
CA THR A 144 -3.71 0.12 12.10
C THR A 144 -3.95 0.84 10.78
N VAL A 145 -2.89 1.19 10.07
CA VAL A 145 -2.99 1.90 8.78
C VAL A 145 -3.82 1.13 7.75
N SER A 146 -3.67 -0.20 7.67
CA SER A 146 -4.46 -1.01 6.75
C SER A 146 -5.97 -0.95 7.02
N GLY A 147 -6.36 -0.80 8.28
CA GLY A 147 -7.76 -0.59 8.70
C GLY A 147 -8.27 0.82 8.37
N LEU A 148 -7.39 1.82 8.39
CA LEU A 148 -7.75 3.22 8.13
C LEU A 148 -7.97 3.54 6.65
N VAL A 149 -7.54 2.69 5.74
CA VAL A 149 -7.69 2.89 4.27
C VAL A 149 -9.16 3.02 3.83
N ALA A 150 -10.10 2.50 4.62
CA ALA A 150 -11.53 2.59 4.34
C ALA A 150 -12.15 3.98 4.65
N VAL A 151 -11.36 4.94 5.18
CA VAL A 151 -11.86 6.28 5.50
C VAL A 151 -12.39 6.99 4.25
N ASP A 152 -13.48 7.74 4.42
CA ASP A 152 -14.02 8.62 3.40
C ASP A 152 -13.15 9.88 3.20
N GLY A 153 -13.37 10.59 2.08
CA GLY A 153 -12.61 11.79 1.74
C GLY A 153 -12.79 12.92 2.75
N GLU A 154 -13.98 13.07 3.34
CA GLU A 154 -14.29 14.13 4.32
C GLU A 154 -13.44 13.98 5.60
N ASN A 155 -13.26 12.77 6.07
CA ASN A 155 -12.52 12.46 7.28
C ASN A 155 -11.02 12.20 7.04
N MET A 156 -10.61 12.12 5.76
CA MET A 156 -9.23 11.85 5.37
C MET A 156 -8.21 12.81 6.01
N PRO A 157 -8.42 14.15 6.09
CA PRO A 157 -7.47 15.06 6.71
C PRO A 157 -7.14 14.71 8.16
N LYS A 158 -8.14 14.33 8.95
CA LYS A 158 -7.95 13.91 10.36
C LYS A 158 -7.18 12.62 10.49
N VAL A 159 -7.52 11.64 9.64
CA VAL A 159 -6.83 10.34 9.63
C VAL A 159 -5.39 10.51 9.16
N ARG A 160 -5.14 11.36 8.17
CA ARG A 160 -3.80 11.69 7.70
C ARG A 160 -2.96 12.37 8.80
N GLU A 161 -3.52 13.34 9.53
CA GLU A 161 -2.84 13.95 10.67
C GLU A 161 -2.46 12.92 11.75
N PHE A 162 -3.37 11.99 12.03
CA PHE A 162 -3.10 10.87 12.91
C PHE A 162 -1.95 9.99 12.38
N THR A 163 -1.98 9.59 11.10
CA THR A 163 -0.95 8.73 10.53
C THR A 163 0.43 9.39 10.50
N LYS A 164 0.51 10.72 10.41
CA LYS A 164 1.77 11.47 10.59
C LYS A 164 2.38 11.27 11.98
N LYS A 165 1.56 11.15 13.03
CA LYS A 165 2.02 10.86 14.40
C LYS A 165 2.63 9.46 14.53
N LEU A 166 2.19 8.50 13.71
CA LEU A 166 2.77 7.16 13.64
C LEU A 166 4.15 7.12 12.95
N GLY A 167 4.48 8.14 12.17
CA GLY A 167 5.75 8.32 11.47
C GLY A 167 5.58 8.57 9.97
N ALA A 168 6.53 9.27 9.38
CA ALA A 168 6.45 9.73 7.99
C ALA A 168 6.34 8.57 6.97
N GLU A 169 7.06 7.47 7.19
CA GLU A 169 7.00 6.30 6.32
C GLU A 169 5.63 5.60 6.39
N VAL A 170 5.08 5.49 7.58
CA VAL A 170 3.75 4.88 7.81
C VAL A 170 2.67 5.74 7.18
N CYS A 171 2.75 7.06 7.33
CA CYS A 171 1.83 8.00 6.68
C CYS A 171 1.88 7.86 5.15
N LYS A 172 3.08 7.79 4.56
CA LYS A 172 3.26 7.59 3.12
C LYS A 172 2.63 6.28 2.65
N LYS A 173 2.81 5.18 3.38
CA LYS A 173 2.17 3.88 3.05
C LYS A 173 0.64 3.96 3.13
N PHE A 174 0.10 4.71 4.07
CA PHE A 174 -1.33 4.99 4.15
C PHE A 174 -1.83 5.77 2.92
N GLU A 175 -1.19 6.89 2.60
CA GLU A 175 -1.56 7.75 1.47
C GLU A 175 -1.59 6.97 0.15
N VAL A 176 -0.55 6.18 -0.11
CA VAL A 176 -0.45 5.32 -1.30
C VAL A 176 -1.57 4.28 -1.35
N GLN A 177 -1.89 3.63 -0.23
CA GLN A 177 -2.99 2.66 -0.19
C GLN A 177 -4.36 3.32 -0.34
N TRP A 178 -4.55 4.50 0.26
CA TRP A 178 -5.83 5.20 0.24
C TRP A 178 -6.19 5.73 -1.15
N THR A 179 -5.20 6.23 -1.89
CA THR A 179 -5.39 6.76 -3.26
C THR A 179 -5.39 5.70 -4.35
N HIS A 180 -5.04 4.45 -4.00
CA HIS A 180 -4.81 3.40 -4.98
C HIS A 180 -6.02 3.14 -5.88
N GLY A 181 -5.84 3.34 -7.20
CA GLY A 181 -6.87 3.08 -8.20
C GLY A 181 -8.08 4.02 -8.16
N ASP A 182 -8.00 5.13 -7.42
CA ASP A 182 -9.09 6.10 -7.24
C ASP A 182 -8.58 7.52 -7.53
N GLU A 183 -8.90 8.02 -8.71
CA GLU A 183 -8.47 9.34 -9.19
C GLU A 183 -9.05 10.48 -8.34
N GLU A 184 -10.30 10.36 -7.90
CA GLU A 184 -10.95 11.34 -7.04
C GLU A 184 -10.24 11.45 -5.68
N ARG A 185 -9.86 10.32 -5.09
CA ARG A 185 -9.07 10.30 -3.85
C ARG A 185 -7.67 10.89 -4.04
N LEU A 186 -7.08 10.69 -5.20
CA LEU A 186 -5.78 11.27 -5.52
C LEU A 186 -5.87 12.80 -5.60
N GLU A 187 -6.89 13.34 -6.26
CA GLU A 187 -7.15 14.78 -6.33
C GLU A 187 -7.41 15.36 -4.94
N GLN A 188 -8.26 14.71 -4.13
CA GLN A 188 -8.53 15.13 -2.76
C GLN A 188 -7.26 15.15 -1.90
N LEU A 189 -6.38 14.15 -2.01
CA LEU A 189 -5.11 14.14 -1.29
C LEU A 189 -4.21 15.30 -1.71
N GLN A 190 -4.18 15.65 -3.00
CA GLN A 190 -3.40 16.80 -3.49
C GLN A 190 -3.90 18.11 -2.89
N GLU A 191 -5.21 18.31 -2.86
CA GLU A 191 -5.82 19.51 -2.26
C GLU A 191 -5.44 19.62 -0.78
N ILE A 192 -5.57 18.54 0.00
CA ILE A 192 -5.19 18.50 1.42
C ILE A 192 -3.72 18.86 1.61
N ILE A 193 -2.82 18.33 0.78
CA ILE A 193 -1.39 18.62 0.87
C ILE A 193 -1.09 20.09 0.53
N MET A 194 -1.77 20.65 -0.47
CA MET A 194 -1.60 22.05 -0.86
C MET A 194 -2.08 23.00 0.24
N GLU A 195 -3.24 22.74 0.84
CA GLU A 195 -3.76 23.52 1.95
C GLU A 195 -2.82 23.52 3.17
N GLU A 196 -2.27 22.37 3.53
CA GLU A 196 -1.30 22.26 4.62
C GLU A 196 0.01 23.04 4.34
N GLN A 197 0.46 23.05 3.09
CA GLN A 197 1.64 23.83 2.70
C GLN A 197 1.37 25.31 2.81
N GLU A 198 0.24 25.80 2.33
CA GLU A 198 -0.14 27.21 2.46
C GLU A 198 -0.28 27.63 3.93
N GLU A 199 -0.87 26.78 4.78
CA GLU A 199 -0.94 27.08 6.21
C GLU A 199 0.43 27.15 6.88
N THR A 200 1.33 26.26 6.49
CA THR A 200 2.70 26.24 7.01
C THR A 200 3.46 27.48 6.58
N GLU A 201 3.34 27.89 5.32
CA GLU A 201 3.95 29.13 4.81
C GLU A 201 3.37 30.37 5.52
N LYS A 202 2.05 30.44 5.71
CA LYS A 202 1.40 31.54 6.45
C LYS A 202 1.87 31.62 7.91
N LYS A 203 2.10 30.46 8.57
CA LYS A 203 2.64 30.39 9.95
C LYS A 203 4.11 30.84 9.99
N THR A 204 4.91 30.44 9.01
CA THR A 204 6.33 30.82 8.90
C THR A 204 6.48 32.32 8.64
N LEU A 205 5.66 32.90 7.77
CA LEU A 205 5.65 34.35 7.49
C LEU A 205 5.22 35.20 8.71
N LYS A 206 4.35 34.66 9.56
CA LYS A 206 3.92 35.33 10.80
C LYS A 206 4.92 35.18 11.97
N GLY A 207 5.81 34.17 11.89
CA GLY A 207 6.74 33.80 12.95
C GLY A 207 8.17 34.25 12.72
N HIS A 208 8.46 35.25 11.85
CA HIS A 208 9.82 35.70 11.57
C HIS A 208 10.49 36.39 12.77
N SER A 209 10.92 35.59 13.72
CA SER A 209 12.07 35.81 14.59
C SER A 209 12.60 34.43 15.04
N GLY A 210 13.66 33.92 14.40
CA GLY A 210 14.40 32.73 14.88
C GLY A 210 14.63 31.69 13.79
N ASP A 211 15.90 31.51 13.46
CA ASP A 211 16.45 30.46 12.61
C ASP A 211 16.05 29.05 13.07
N GLU A 212 16.00 28.14 12.12
CA GLU A 212 15.86 26.66 12.22
C GLU A 212 14.50 26.05 11.88
N ALA A 213 14.19 25.92 10.59
CA ALA A 213 13.29 24.89 10.07
C ALA A 213 13.41 24.67 8.55
N LYS A 214 14.56 24.22 8.06
CA LYS A 214 14.73 23.93 6.61
C LYS A 214 14.83 22.45 6.24
N GLY A 215 14.65 21.50 7.16
CA GLY A 215 15.04 20.11 6.95
C GLY A 215 13.96 19.12 6.49
N THR A 216 12.70 19.29 6.86
CA THR A 216 11.70 18.22 6.78
C THR A 216 10.67 18.32 5.64
N ALA A 217 10.41 19.51 5.12
CA ALA A 217 9.42 19.72 4.06
C ALA A 217 9.86 19.18 2.66
N HIS A 218 11.18 19.14 2.40
CA HIS A 218 11.70 18.79 1.06
C HIS A 218 11.64 17.28 0.72
N SER A 219 11.65 16.38 1.70
CA SER A 219 11.69 14.94 1.44
C SER A 219 10.32 14.38 1.02
N GLY A 220 9.22 14.89 1.56
CA GLY A 220 7.85 14.48 1.21
C GLY A 220 7.48 14.87 -0.22
N ILE A 221 7.84 16.07 -0.64
CA ILE A 221 7.54 16.59 -2.00
C ILE A 221 8.29 15.81 -3.09
N SER A 222 9.54 15.41 -2.83
CA SER A 222 10.34 14.64 -3.81
C SER A 222 9.77 13.23 -4.03
N ALA A 223 9.35 12.56 -2.96
CA ALA A 223 8.74 11.23 -3.04
C ALA A 223 7.36 11.27 -3.70
N PHE A 224 6.55 12.27 -3.35
CA PHE A 224 5.24 12.50 -3.95
C PHE A 224 5.37 12.82 -5.45
N LYS A 225 6.27 13.73 -5.84
CA LYS A 225 6.55 14.04 -7.26
C LYS A 225 7.00 12.81 -8.05
N LYS A 226 7.72 11.87 -7.44
CA LYS A 226 8.15 10.65 -8.12
C LYS A 226 6.97 9.70 -8.38
N ILE A 227 6.10 9.50 -7.39
CA ILE A 227 4.88 8.67 -7.52
C ILE A 227 3.88 9.34 -8.47
N PHE A 228 3.67 10.65 -8.31
CA PHE A 228 2.77 11.44 -9.12
C PHE A 228 3.26 11.64 -10.55
N GLY A 229 4.57 11.84 -10.76
CA GLY A 229 5.16 11.90 -12.10
C GLY A 229 4.95 10.61 -12.88
N SER A 230 5.14 9.46 -12.26
CA SER A 230 4.88 8.15 -12.87
C SER A 230 3.40 7.95 -13.22
N TYR A 231 2.49 8.43 -12.38
CA TYR A 231 1.05 8.35 -12.62
C TYR A 231 0.58 9.32 -13.72
N GLN A 232 1.10 10.55 -13.75
CA GLN A 232 0.83 11.54 -14.81
C GLN A 232 1.37 11.07 -16.18
N GLU A 233 2.55 10.46 -16.21
CA GLU A 233 3.10 9.85 -17.42
C GLU A 233 2.24 8.68 -17.92
N TYR A 234 1.67 7.91 -17.00
CA TYR A 234 0.73 6.84 -17.31
C TYR A 234 -0.57 7.40 -17.94
N LEU A 235 -1.20 8.39 -17.31
CA LEU A 235 -2.42 9.04 -17.85
C LEU A 235 -2.18 9.71 -19.20
N ALA A 236 -1.00 10.33 -19.39
CA ALA A 236 -0.66 10.96 -20.66
C ALA A 236 -0.55 9.93 -21.81
N ARG A 237 -0.04 8.72 -21.54
CA ARG A 237 0.03 7.62 -22.52
C ARG A 237 -1.35 7.11 -22.93
N GLU A 238 -2.27 6.93 -21.96
CA GLU A 238 -3.65 6.52 -22.26
C GLU A 238 -4.39 7.53 -23.14
N THR A 239 -4.23 8.83 -22.85
CA THR A 239 -4.87 9.88 -23.65
C THR A 239 -4.30 10.01 -25.06
N GLU A 240 -3.06 9.58 -25.32
CA GLU A 240 -2.47 9.52 -26.67
C GLU A 240 -2.93 8.27 -27.44
N GLU A 241 -3.09 7.13 -26.79
CA GLU A 241 -3.60 5.91 -27.43
C GLU A 241 -5.08 6.01 -27.83
N ASP A 242 -5.90 6.68 -27.02
CA ASP A 242 -7.32 6.90 -27.34
C ASP A 242 -7.53 7.90 -28.52
N LYS A 243 -6.57 8.79 -28.77
CA LYS A 243 -6.60 9.71 -29.92
C LYS A 243 -6.12 9.08 -31.22
N SER A 244 -5.53 7.88 -31.16
CA SER A 244 -5.00 7.17 -32.32
C SER A 244 -5.91 6.04 -32.84
N LYS A 245 -7.07 5.85 -32.24
CA LYS A 245 -8.15 4.95 -32.67
C LYS A 245 -9.32 5.77 -33.25
#